data_036b629dc9d187a373489f8b3c803e40
#
_entry.id   036b629dc9d187a373489f8b3c803e40
#
_cell.length_a   1.000
_cell.length_b   1.000
_cell.length_c   1.000
_cell.angle_alpha   90.00
_cell.angle_beta   90.00
_cell.angle_gamma   90.00
#
_symmetry.space_group_name_H-M   'P 1'
#
loop_
_entity.id
_entity.type
_entity.pdbx_description
1 polymer ?
#
loop_
_entity_poly.entity_id
_entity_poly.type
_entity_poly.pdbx_seq_one_letter_code
_entity_poly.pdbx_strand_id
1 'polypeptide(L)'
;MFTRPQVSLDAQVRNARPGIGLLANFAASAQTADSAQTITVAKMAGGLYMRSGQTAGRTDTTATAADILAANPDMDISDNFCLVVSNLAAQILTIAGGTDVTMGTKTTIAASSWAILVFTKTSATEMTCTIL
;
A
#
# COMPACT_ATOMS: atom_id res chain seq x y z
N MET A 1 -16.93 -23.94 26.57
CA MET A 1 -16.53 -23.78 26.22
C MET A 1 -16.21 -23.33 26.16
N PHE A 2 -16.04 -22.93 25.93
CA PHE A 2 -15.59 -22.40 25.55
C PHE A 2 -15.34 -22.15 24.89
N THR A 3 -15.36 -21.96 24.55
CA THR A 3 -15.00 -21.72 23.67
C THR A 3 -14.99 -20.99 23.31
N ARG A 4 -15.00 -20.37 23.06
CA ARG A 4 -14.74 -19.73 22.56
C ARG A 4 -14.58 -19.39 22.10
N PRO A 5 -14.62 -19.20 21.94
CA PRO A 5 -14.30 -18.91 21.11
C PRO A 5 -13.78 -18.90 20.63
N GLN A 6 -13.47 -18.99 20.17
CA GLN A 6 -12.85 -19.10 19.66
C GLN A 6 -12.92 -18.98 18.79
N VAL A 7 -13.26 -18.72 18.35
CA VAL A 7 -13.11 -18.43 17.62
C VAL A 7 -13.14 -17.92 17.17
N SER A 8 -13.73 -17.95 16.86
CA SER A 8 -13.42 -17.21 16.42
C SER A 8 -12.56 -16.68 16.78
N LEU A 9 -12.53 -16.85 17.26
CA LEU A 9 -11.52 -16.42 17.74
C LEU A 9 -10.52 -16.71 16.92
N ASP A 10 -10.59 -17.71 16.39
CA ASP A 10 -9.70 -17.98 15.62
C ASP A 10 -9.63 -17.24 14.53
N ALA A 11 -10.66 -16.91 14.06
CA ALA A 11 -10.61 -16.17 13.01
C ALA A 11 -10.11 -14.95 13.41
N GLN A 12 -10.46 -14.48 14.33
CA GLN A 12 -10.03 -13.36 14.61
C GLN A 12 -8.96 -13.55 15.23
N VAL A 13 -8.83 -14.59 15.55
CA VAL A 13 -7.74 -14.72 16.07
C VAL A 13 -6.85 -14.82 15.10
N ARG A 14 -7.08 -15.42 14.12
CA ARG A 14 -6.23 -15.52 13.27
C ARG A 14 -5.98 -14.33 12.81
N ASN A 15 -6.67 -13.55 12.95
CA ASN A 15 -6.36 -12.36 12.59
C ASN A 15 -5.88 -11.85 13.70
N ALA A 16 -6.20 -12.32 14.64
CA ALA A 16 -5.90 -11.66 15.68
C ALA A 16 -4.63 -12.06 16.19
N ARG A 17 -4.03 -13.02 15.99
CA ARG A 17 -2.83 -13.18 16.37
C ARG A 17 -2.12 -12.74 15.44
N PRO A 18 -2.25 -11.88 15.43
CA PRO A 18 -2.09 -11.24 14.38
C PRO A 18 -0.76 -10.78 14.21
N GLY A 19 -0.10 -10.36 15.10
CA GLY A 19 1.19 -9.91 14.83
C GLY A 19 1.92 -10.89 14.00
N ILE A 20 1.73 -12.15 14.31
CA ILE A 20 2.36 -13.17 13.57
C ILE A 20 1.71 -13.39 12.25
N GLY A 21 0.41 -13.34 12.20
CA GLY A 21 -0.31 -13.49 10.96
C GLY A 21 0.05 -12.40 9.98
N LEU A 22 0.27 -11.19 10.48
CA LEU A 22 0.65 -10.10 9.63
C LEU A 22 2.00 -10.37 8.97
N LEU A 23 2.98 -10.83 9.71
CA LEU A 23 4.28 -11.10 9.12
C LEU A 23 4.20 -12.25 8.11
N ALA A 24 3.38 -13.24 8.37
CA ALA A 24 3.23 -14.34 7.46
C ALA A 24 2.66 -13.92 6.12
N ASN A 25 1.88 -12.85 6.10
CA ASN A 25 1.26 -12.37 4.87
C ASN A 25 1.98 -11.18 4.23
N PHE A 26 3.07 -10.74 4.83
CA PHE A 26 3.81 -9.61 4.29
C PHE A 26 4.69 -10.11 3.14
N ALA A 27 4.45 -9.61 1.96
CA ALA A 27 5.18 -10.04 0.77
C ALA A 27 5.63 -8.83 -0.05
N ALA A 28 6.82 -8.93 -0.60
CA ALA A 28 7.36 -7.86 -1.40
C ALA A 28 6.94 -8.02 -2.86
N SER A 29 6.62 -6.92 -3.51
CA SER A 29 6.41 -6.85 -4.94
C SER A 29 7.55 -6.01 -5.52
N ALA A 30 8.40 -6.61 -6.33
CA ALA A 30 9.56 -5.93 -6.89
C ALA A 30 9.26 -5.38 -8.28
N GLN A 31 9.75 -4.17 -8.57
CA GLN A 31 9.63 -3.55 -9.87
C GLN A 31 11.00 -2.99 -10.28
N THR A 32 11.54 -3.49 -11.37
CA THR A 32 12.89 -3.14 -11.82
C THR A 32 12.93 -2.39 -13.14
N ALA A 33 11.80 -2.12 -13.76
CA ALA A 33 11.76 -1.44 -15.05
C ALA A 33 12.22 0.01 -14.94
N ASP A 34 13.01 0.45 -15.91
CA ASP A 34 13.48 1.82 -15.95
C ASP A 34 12.48 2.71 -16.69
N SER A 35 11.27 2.77 -16.21
CA SER A 35 10.19 3.60 -16.75
C SER A 35 9.17 3.87 -15.67
N ALA A 36 8.25 4.80 -15.92
CA ALA A 36 7.12 5.04 -15.03
C ALA A 36 6.27 3.76 -14.93
N GLN A 37 5.82 3.46 -13.74
CA GLN A 37 5.07 2.23 -13.46
C GLN A 37 3.75 2.54 -12.77
N THR A 38 2.83 1.60 -12.82
CA THR A 38 1.61 1.66 -12.02
C THR A 38 1.78 0.70 -10.85
N ILE A 39 1.50 1.18 -9.65
CA ILE A 39 1.48 0.34 -8.46
C ILE A 39 0.09 -0.25 -8.40
N THR A 40 -0.10 -1.38 -9.04
CA THR A 40 -1.41 -2.03 -9.12
C THR A 40 -1.85 -2.56 -7.75
N VAL A 41 -3.13 -2.86 -7.61
CA VAL A 41 -3.65 -3.47 -6.38
C VAL A 41 -2.89 -4.75 -6.05
N ALA A 42 -2.55 -5.55 -7.04
CA ALA A 42 -1.79 -6.77 -6.82
C ALA A 42 -0.41 -6.50 -6.22
N LYS A 43 0.23 -5.39 -6.63
CA LYS A 43 1.53 -5.01 -6.09
C LYS A 43 1.40 -4.43 -4.68
N MET A 44 0.25 -3.88 -4.33
CA MET A 44 0.00 -3.32 -3.01
C MET A 44 -0.37 -4.39 -1.99
N ALA A 45 -0.93 -5.49 -2.45
CA ALA A 45 -1.54 -6.51 -1.58
C ALA A 45 -0.58 -7.10 -0.53
N GLY A 46 0.70 -7.20 -0.86
CA GLY A 46 1.68 -7.74 0.07
C GLY A 46 2.19 -6.74 1.11
N GLY A 47 1.86 -5.47 0.97
CA GLY A 47 2.26 -4.43 1.91
C GLY A 47 3.64 -3.83 1.68
N LEU A 48 4.42 -4.35 0.74
CA LEU A 48 5.74 -3.82 0.42
C LEU A 48 5.95 -3.76 -1.09
N TYR A 49 6.21 -2.56 -1.60
CA TYR A 49 6.57 -2.33 -2.99
C TYR A 49 8.04 -1.92 -3.06
N MET A 50 8.86 -2.72 -3.74
CA MET A 50 10.29 -2.48 -3.85
C MET A 50 10.61 -1.98 -5.26
N ARG A 51 11.16 -0.79 -5.35
CA ARG A 51 11.42 -0.13 -6.62
C ARG A 51 12.92 -0.01 -6.84
N SER A 52 13.40 -0.45 -7.99
CA SER A 52 14.81 -0.38 -8.33
C SER A 52 14.97 -0.26 -9.86
N GLY A 53 16.19 -0.15 -10.33
CA GLY A 53 16.48 -0.18 -11.76
C GLY A 53 16.30 1.14 -12.48
N GLN A 54 15.84 2.20 -11.82
CA GLN A 54 15.70 3.50 -12.46
C GLN A 54 17.06 4.12 -12.68
N THR A 55 17.29 4.63 -13.86
CA THR A 55 18.51 5.40 -14.20
C THR A 55 18.26 6.90 -14.13
N ALA A 56 17.02 7.32 -13.95
CA ALA A 56 16.61 8.72 -13.78
C ALA A 56 15.42 8.75 -12.83
N GLY A 57 15.06 9.93 -12.36
CA GLY A 57 13.85 10.08 -11.56
C GLY A 57 12.63 9.56 -12.32
N ARG A 58 11.80 8.79 -11.66
CA ARG A 58 10.59 8.21 -12.26
C ARG A 58 9.38 8.53 -11.41
N THR A 59 8.21 8.52 -12.05
CA THR A 59 6.94 8.68 -11.35
C THR A 59 6.17 7.38 -11.46
N ASP A 60 5.87 6.80 -10.31
CA ASP A 60 4.98 5.64 -10.26
C ASP A 60 3.61 6.11 -9.78
N THR A 61 2.56 5.63 -10.44
CA THR A 61 1.18 6.05 -10.15
C THR A 61 0.47 4.94 -9.37
N THR A 62 -0.25 5.30 -8.33
CA THR A 62 -1.01 4.31 -7.55
C THR A 62 -2.15 3.72 -8.40
N ALA A 63 -2.70 2.62 -7.94
CA ALA A 63 -3.96 2.12 -8.49
C ALA A 63 -5.04 3.19 -8.29
N THR A 64 -6.13 3.09 -9.05
CA THR A 64 -7.25 4.01 -8.90
C THR A 64 -7.99 3.74 -7.58
N ALA A 65 -8.70 4.74 -7.07
CA ALA A 65 -9.52 4.53 -5.88
C ALA A 65 -10.56 3.43 -6.11
N ALA A 66 -11.14 3.36 -7.31
CA ALA A 66 -12.12 2.33 -7.63
C ALA A 66 -11.53 0.93 -7.48
N ASP A 67 -10.31 0.72 -8.00
CA ASP A 67 -9.68 -0.60 -7.90
C ASP A 67 -9.30 -0.94 -6.46
N ILE A 68 -8.79 0.04 -5.72
CA ILE A 68 -8.42 -0.17 -4.32
C ILE A 68 -9.65 -0.50 -3.48
N LEU A 69 -10.74 0.24 -3.67
CA LEU A 69 -11.97 0.03 -2.90
C LEU A 69 -12.65 -1.29 -3.28
N ALA A 70 -12.57 -1.68 -4.55
CA ALA A 70 -13.11 -2.97 -4.98
C ALA A 70 -12.36 -4.13 -4.33
N ALA A 71 -11.06 -3.97 -4.06
CA ALA A 71 -10.26 -4.98 -3.40
C ALA A 71 -10.45 -4.96 -1.87
N ASN A 72 -11.03 -3.90 -1.33
CA ASN A 72 -11.26 -3.73 0.11
C ASN A 72 -12.72 -3.34 0.37
N PRO A 73 -13.68 -4.20 0.05
CA PRO A 73 -15.10 -3.84 0.08
C PRO A 73 -15.64 -3.50 1.46
N ASP A 74 -14.96 -3.93 2.51
CA ASP A 74 -15.40 -3.67 3.87
C ASP A 74 -14.83 -2.38 4.46
N MET A 75 -14.12 -1.60 3.66
CA MET A 75 -13.52 -0.36 4.11
C MET A 75 -14.58 0.71 4.29
N ASP A 76 -14.65 1.29 5.47
CA ASP A 76 -15.54 2.41 5.78
C ASP A 76 -14.81 3.74 5.57
N ILE A 77 -15.58 4.82 5.49
CA ILE A 77 -14.99 6.18 5.41
C ILE A 77 -14.14 6.40 6.66
N SER A 78 -12.95 6.92 6.47
CA SER A 78 -11.91 7.15 7.47
C SER A 78 -11.06 5.92 7.79
N ASP A 79 -11.40 4.75 7.28
CA ASP A 79 -10.51 3.59 7.39
C ASP A 79 -9.28 3.81 6.53
N ASN A 80 -8.17 3.22 6.93
CA ASN A 80 -6.93 3.37 6.18
C ASN A 80 -6.11 2.10 6.25
N PHE A 81 -5.15 1.99 5.33
CA PHE A 81 -4.15 0.94 5.33
C PHE A 81 -2.83 1.52 4.84
N CYS A 82 -1.75 0.80 5.09
CA CYS A 82 -0.41 1.26 4.76
C CYS A 82 0.24 0.39 3.69
N LEU A 83 1.05 1.04 2.86
CA LEU A 83 1.95 0.38 1.93
C LEU A 83 3.35 0.93 2.18
N VAL A 84 4.32 0.05 2.41
CA VAL A 84 5.70 0.46 2.50
C VAL A 84 6.28 0.48 1.09
N VAL A 85 6.88 1.58 0.70
CA VAL A 85 7.57 1.70 -0.58
C VAL A 85 9.05 1.87 -0.30
N SER A 86 9.85 0.96 -0.81
CA SER A 86 11.30 1.00 -0.67
C SER A 86 11.90 1.40 -2.01
N ASN A 87 12.50 2.57 -2.08
CA ASN A 87 13.20 3.04 -3.27
C ASN A 87 14.68 2.65 -3.16
N LEU A 88 15.05 1.59 -3.84
CA LEU A 88 16.41 1.05 -3.79
C LEU A 88 17.34 1.70 -4.82
N ALA A 89 16.81 2.52 -5.71
CA ALA A 89 17.61 3.16 -6.74
C ALA A 89 18.30 4.41 -6.22
N ALA A 90 19.32 4.84 -6.92
CA ALA A 90 20.06 6.07 -6.61
C ALA A 90 19.34 7.31 -7.18
N GLN A 91 18.07 7.21 -7.46
CA GLN A 91 17.25 8.25 -8.08
C GLN A 91 16.00 8.51 -7.25
N ILE A 92 15.46 9.71 -7.34
CA ILE A 92 14.22 10.06 -6.63
C ILE A 92 13.05 9.33 -7.29
N LEU A 93 12.18 8.77 -6.47
CA LEU A 93 10.92 8.18 -6.90
C LEU A 93 9.79 9.13 -6.54
N THR A 94 9.00 9.56 -7.53
CA THR A 94 7.81 10.35 -7.29
C THR A 94 6.60 9.42 -7.31
N ILE A 95 5.68 9.63 -6.39
CA ILE A 95 4.42 8.88 -6.35
C ILE A 95 3.30 9.82 -6.76
N ALA A 96 2.54 9.42 -7.75
CA ALA A 96 1.35 10.15 -8.19
C ALA A 96 0.11 9.34 -7.83
N GLY A 97 -1.00 10.01 -7.58
CA GLY A 97 -2.27 9.35 -7.32
C GLY A 97 -2.91 8.87 -8.61
N GLY A 98 -3.47 7.68 -8.60
CA GLY A 98 -4.34 7.23 -9.68
C GLY A 98 -5.66 8.00 -9.63
N THR A 99 -6.58 7.69 -10.54
CA THR A 99 -7.87 8.36 -10.58
C THR A 99 -8.56 8.30 -9.21
N ASP A 100 -9.03 9.44 -8.75
CA ASP A 100 -9.73 9.62 -7.48
C ASP A 100 -8.87 9.29 -6.25
N VAL A 101 -7.55 9.26 -6.38
CA VAL A 101 -6.61 9.20 -5.28
C VAL A 101 -5.89 10.55 -5.20
N THR A 102 -6.17 11.30 -4.16
CA THR A 102 -5.55 12.61 -3.93
C THR A 102 -4.29 12.45 -3.09
N MET A 103 -3.16 12.92 -3.60
CA MET A 103 -1.90 12.87 -2.86
C MET A 103 -1.83 13.99 -1.84
N GLY A 104 -1.18 13.71 -0.72
CA GLY A 104 -0.83 14.73 0.27
C GLY A 104 0.31 15.61 -0.25
N THR A 105 0.83 16.45 0.65
CA THR A 105 1.86 17.43 0.27
C THR A 105 3.16 16.76 -0.18
N LYS A 106 3.58 15.71 0.51
CA LYS A 106 4.79 15.00 0.15
C LYS A 106 4.48 13.99 -0.93
N THR A 107 5.23 14.03 -2.03
CA THR A 107 5.01 13.14 -3.16
C THR A 107 6.26 12.37 -3.58
N THR A 108 7.40 12.57 -2.92
CA THR A 108 8.65 11.95 -3.33
C THR A 108 9.26 11.09 -2.25
N ILE A 109 10.00 10.07 -2.69
CA ILE A 109 10.81 9.22 -1.84
C ILE A 109 12.25 9.34 -2.34
N ALA A 110 13.14 9.74 -1.44
CA ALA A 110 14.53 9.99 -1.79
C ALA A 110 15.22 8.71 -2.28
N ALA A 111 16.35 8.90 -2.96
CA ALA A 111 17.20 7.80 -3.39
C ALA A 111 17.62 6.95 -2.20
N SER A 112 17.69 5.64 -2.42
CA SER A 112 18.13 4.68 -1.41
C SER A 112 17.39 4.83 -0.07
N SER A 113 16.09 5.10 -0.14
CA SER A 113 15.27 5.41 1.03
C SER A 113 13.93 4.67 0.95
N TRP A 114 13.14 4.76 2.00
CA TRP A 114 11.82 4.14 2.03
C TRP A 114 10.82 5.09 2.70
N ALA A 115 9.56 4.82 2.48
CA ALA A 115 8.49 5.61 3.07
C ALA A 115 7.26 4.74 3.28
N ILE A 116 6.37 5.21 4.14
CA ILE A 116 5.08 4.56 4.35
C ILE A 116 4.02 5.42 3.68
N LEU A 117 3.24 4.80 2.81
CA LEU A 117 2.09 5.45 2.19
C LEU A 117 0.86 5.02 2.96
N VAL A 118 0.08 5.99 3.43
CA VAL A 118 -1.17 5.72 4.13
C VAL A 118 -2.31 6.09 3.20
N PHE A 119 -3.12 5.10 2.84
CA PHE A 119 -4.30 5.29 2.00
C PHE A 119 -5.51 5.36 2.90
N THR A 120 -6.29 6.41 2.79
CA THR A 120 -7.49 6.63 3.60
C THR A 120 -8.71 6.80 2.71
N LYS A 121 -9.78 6.08 3.00
CA LYS A 121 -11.05 6.26 2.29
C LYS A 121 -11.71 7.55 2.76
N THR A 122 -11.98 8.46 1.84
CA THR A 122 -12.55 9.77 2.18
C THR A 122 -14.01 9.91 1.76
N SER A 123 -14.45 9.11 0.81
CA SER A 123 -15.86 9.07 0.40
C SER A 123 -16.15 7.68 -0.18
N ALA A 124 -17.34 7.49 -0.69
CA ALA A 124 -17.73 6.21 -1.31
C ALA A 124 -16.82 5.85 -2.50
N THR A 125 -16.22 6.84 -3.16
CA THR A 125 -15.46 6.64 -4.40
C THR A 125 -14.06 7.24 -4.39
N GLU A 126 -13.66 7.92 -3.30
CA GLU A 126 -12.39 8.65 -3.30
C GLU A 126 -11.50 8.25 -2.14
N MET A 127 -10.22 8.41 -2.34
CA MET A 127 -9.22 8.13 -1.33
C MET A 127 -8.17 9.24 -1.30
N THR A 128 -7.45 9.33 -0.19
CA THR A 128 -6.22 10.13 -0.11
C THR A 128 -5.05 9.20 0.13
N CYS A 129 -3.88 9.62 -0.31
CA CYS A 129 -2.62 8.92 -0.04
C CYS A 129 -1.65 9.92 0.58
N THR A 130 -1.20 9.64 1.77
CA THR A 130 -0.24 10.49 2.50
C THR A 130 1.07 9.72 2.62
N ILE A 131 2.18 10.35 2.25
CA ILE A 131 3.51 9.78 2.44
C ILE A 131 4.08 10.31 3.74
N LEU A 132 4.40 9.41 4.64
CA LEU A 132 4.99 9.75 5.92
C LEU A 132 6.51 9.93 5.80
#